data_b6af9478f73b178eff8b5a34ba6c3829
#
_entry.id   b6af9478f73b178eff8b5a34ba6c3829
#
_cell.length_a   1.000
_cell.length_b   1.000
_cell.length_c   1.000
_cell.angle_alpha   90.00
_cell.angle_beta   90.00
_cell.angle_gamma   90.00
#
_symmetry.space_group_name_H-M   'P 1'
#
loop_
_entity.id
_entity.type
_entity.pdbx_description
1 polymer ?
#
loop_
_entity_poly.entity_id
_entity_poly.type
_entity_poly.pdbx_seq_one_letter_code
_entity_poly.pdbx_strand_id
1 'polypeptide(L)'
;MSLQGISDAIFYIVLFNSIEFICFLPIVFIVYWLADKHLKWQNFLVVTASYIFYGWWDIRFLSLIILTSSFCFVSGLLIERAEGNRKKQKIINTINILLNIGILGTFKYFDFFSTNIETALHSLGFEPDWITLDILLPVGISFYTLQALSYSIDVYQKKISACHDPIAFFAFVSFFPQLVAGPIERATNLLPQFYKRRTFDYSKAIDGCRQMLWGFFKKMIIADNCAMAVNEIWGSYQYQSGFTLLLGGLLFTFQIYGDFSGYSDIAIGCARLFGIDLMKNFNYPYFSRDI
;
A
#
# COMPACT_ATOMS: atom_id res chain seq x y z
N MET A 1 11.21 -10.42 18.37
CA MET A 1 9.98 -9.59 18.47
C MET A 1 8.86 -10.50 18.95
N SER A 2 8.32 -10.29 20.15
CA SER A 2 7.26 -11.13 20.68
C SER A 2 5.97 -10.91 19.86
N LEU A 3 5.17 -11.98 19.69
CA LEU A 3 3.86 -11.93 19.03
C LEU A 3 2.92 -10.87 19.66
N GLN A 4 3.13 -10.53 20.92
CA GLN A 4 2.44 -9.47 21.62
C GLN A 4 2.75 -8.06 21.08
N GLY A 5 4.02 -7.76 20.76
CA GLY A 5 4.39 -6.45 20.20
C GLY A 5 3.85 -6.22 18.77
N ILE A 6 3.62 -7.29 18.01
CA ILE A 6 2.93 -7.21 16.70
C ILE A 6 1.43 -6.99 16.89
N SER A 7 0.83 -7.64 17.90
CA SER A 7 -0.59 -7.47 18.25
C SER A 7 -0.91 -6.03 18.65
N ASP A 8 -0.08 -5.41 19.48
CA ASP A 8 -0.32 -4.06 20.00
C ASP A 8 -0.12 -2.99 18.91
N ALA A 9 0.83 -3.19 17.97
CA ALA A 9 1.03 -2.29 16.83
C ALA A 9 -0.12 -2.36 15.81
N ILE A 10 -0.78 -3.52 15.67
CA ILE A 10 -1.95 -3.69 14.79
C ILE A 10 -3.18 -2.97 15.33
N PHE A 11 -3.27 -2.72 16.65
CA PHE A 11 -4.44 -2.12 17.28
C PHE A 11 -4.65 -0.63 16.94
N TYR A 12 -3.64 0.07 16.43
CA TYR A 12 -3.72 1.51 16.07
C TYR A 12 -3.79 1.78 14.56
N ILE A 13 -3.79 0.76 13.72
CA ILE A 13 -3.95 0.95 12.28
C ILE A 13 -5.42 1.25 11.98
N VAL A 14 -5.70 2.37 11.31
CA VAL A 14 -7.04 2.61 10.76
C VAL A 14 -7.26 1.60 9.62
N LEU A 15 -7.82 0.46 9.99
CA LEU A 15 -8.22 -0.56 9.04
C LEU A 15 -9.57 -0.17 8.43
N PHE A 16 -9.85 -0.63 7.23
CA PHE A 16 -11.15 -0.39 6.59
C PHE A 16 -12.36 -0.91 7.41
N ASN A 17 -12.14 -1.91 8.27
CA ASN A 17 -13.15 -2.47 9.17
C ASN A 17 -13.18 -1.80 10.57
N SER A 18 -12.54 -0.63 10.71
CA SER A 18 -12.55 0.13 11.95
C SER A 18 -13.69 1.15 12.01
N ILE A 19 -14.11 1.53 13.22
CA ILE A 19 -15.13 2.58 13.45
C ILE A 19 -14.62 3.93 12.91
N GLU A 20 -13.32 4.19 13.06
CA GLU A 20 -12.68 5.41 12.58
C GLU A 20 -12.84 5.55 11.06
N PHE A 21 -12.67 4.46 10.31
CA PHE A 21 -12.88 4.48 8.86
C PHE A 21 -14.34 4.70 8.49
N ILE A 22 -15.28 4.09 9.21
CA ILE A 22 -16.72 4.28 9.01
C ILE A 22 -17.14 5.74 9.21
N CYS A 23 -16.52 6.45 10.14
CA CYS A 23 -16.75 7.89 10.34
C CYS A 23 -15.99 8.76 9.33
N PHE A 24 -14.75 8.39 9.03
CA PHE A 24 -13.86 9.13 8.13
C PHE A 24 -14.40 9.18 6.70
N LEU A 25 -14.80 8.03 6.15
CA LEU A 25 -15.21 7.92 4.74
C LEU A 25 -16.39 8.84 4.36
N PRO A 26 -17.51 8.90 5.10
CA PRO A 26 -18.61 9.81 4.79
C PRO A 26 -18.22 11.29 4.85
N ILE A 27 -17.40 11.67 5.84
CA ILE A 27 -16.94 13.07 5.98
C ILE A 27 -16.10 13.46 4.76
N VAL A 28 -15.11 12.64 4.40
CA VAL A 28 -14.26 12.90 3.22
C VAL A 28 -15.09 12.89 1.95
N PHE A 29 -16.05 11.98 1.80
CA PHE A 29 -16.94 11.91 0.65
C PHE A 29 -17.74 13.19 0.46
N ILE A 30 -18.38 13.68 1.52
CA ILE A 30 -19.19 14.92 1.46
C ILE A 30 -18.28 16.12 1.08
N VAL A 31 -17.16 16.30 1.80
CA VAL A 31 -16.25 17.44 1.55
C VAL A 31 -15.66 17.37 0.14
N TYR A 32 -15.34 16.18 -0.34
CA TYR A 32 -14.81 15.99 -1.70
C TYR A 32 -15.80 16.40 -2.80
N TRP A 33 -17.08 16.03 -2.69
CA TRP A 33 -18.10 16.38 -3.69
C TRP A 33 -18.59 17.81 -3.56
N LEU A 34 -18.44 18.46 -2.40
CA LEU A 34 -18.63 19.91 -2.30
C LEU A 34 -17.60 20.71 -3.13
N ALA A 35 -16.45 20.11 -3.43
CA ALA A 35 -15.38 20.71 -4.25
C ALA A 35 -15.43 20.28 -5.73
N ASP A 36 -16.54 19.77 -6.24
CA ASP A 36 -16.69 19.17 -7.59
C ASP A 36 -16.31 20.11 -8.74
N LYS A 37 -16.47 21.43 -8.55
CA LYS A 37 -16.18 22.44 -9.56
C LYS A 37 -14.69 22.69 -9.79
N HIS A 38 -13.83 22.30 -8.86
CA HIS A 38 -12.41 22.61 -8.85
C HIS A 38 -11.53 21.38 -8.70
N LEU A 39 -11.03 20.86 -9.81
CA LEU A 39 -10.18 19.65 -9.84
C LEU A 39 -8.98 19.73 -8.89
N LYS A 40 -8.29 20.88 -8.84
CA LYS A 40 -7.13 21.05 -7.94
C LYS A 40 -7.51 20.92 -6.46
N TRP A 41 -8.68 21.44 -6.07
CA TRP A 41 -9.20 21.30 -4.72
C TRP A 41 -9.59 19.86 -4.40
N GLN A 42 -10.22 19.15 -5.35
CA GLN A 42 -10.49 17.71 -5.17
C GLN A 42 -9.20 16.91 -4.96
N ASN A 43 -8.18 17.16 -5.79
CA ASN A 43 -6.89 16.48 -5.64
C ASN A 43 -6.21 16.84 -4.30
N PHE A 44 -6.26 18.12 -3.90
CA PHE A 44 -5.73 18.55 -2.62
C PHE A 44 -6.44 17.89 -1.44
N LEU A 45 -7.78 17.80 -1.50
CA LEU A 45 -8.57 17.08 -0.50
C LEU A 45 -8.20 15.59 -0.42
N VAL A 46 -7.98 14.95 -1.57
CA VAL A 46 -7.49 13.56 -1.60
C VAL A 46 -6.16 13.42 -0.89
N VAL A 47 -5.17 14.29 -1.19
CA VAL A 47 -3.86 14.27 -0.51
C VAL A 47 -4.02 14.47 0.99
N THR A 48 -4.79 15.49 1.40
CA THR A 48 -5.01 15.81 2.81
C THR A 48 -5.69 14.65 3.55
N ALA A 49 -6.76 14.10 2.97
CA ALA A 49 -7.46 12.97 3.54
C ALA A 49 -6.56 11.73 3.65
N SER A 50 -5.75 11.47 2.62
CA SER A 50 -4.79 10.36 2.60
C SER A 50 -3.72 10.52 3.68
N TYR A 51 -3.23 11.74 3.87
CA TYR A 51 -2.22 12.02 4.90
C TYR A 51 -2.80 11.97 6.31
N ILE A 52 -4.04 12.41 6.52
CA ILE A 52 -4.75 12.23 7.79
C ILE A 52 -4.93 10.74 8.07
N PHE A 53 -5.45 9.97 7.10
CA PHE A 53 -5.69 8.54 7.21
C PHE A 53 -4.41 7.76 7.57
N TYR A 54 -3.31 8.05 6.87
CA TYR A 54 -2.03 7.39 7.10
C TYR A 54 -1.34 7.88 8.38
N GLY A 55 -1.35 9.18 8.63
CA GLY A 55 -0.75 9.82 9.80
C GLY A 55 -1.46 9.49 11.11
N TRP A 56 -2.71 8.99 11.05
CA TRP A 56 -3.43 8.51 12.21
C TRP A 56 -2.70 7.33 12.88
N TRP A 57 -2.06 6.50 12.07
CA TRP A 57 -1.26 5.40 12.58
C TRP A 57 0.06 5.89 13.20
N ASP A 58 0.89 6.60 12.42
CA ASP A 58 2.11 7.23 12.92
C ASP A 58 2.56 8.37 11.99
N ILE A 59 2.55 9.58 12.52
CA ILE A 59 2.91 10.78 11.75
C ILE A 59 4.36 10.76 11.27
N ARG A 60 5.26 10.03 11.95
CA ARG A 60 6.68 9.91 11.57
C ARG A 60 6.83 9.25 10.20
N PHE A 61 5.99 8.27 9.89
CA PHE A 61 6.05 7.55 8.61
C PHE A 61 5.46 8.35 7.44
N LEU A 62 4.70 9.41 7.73
CA LEU A 62 4.24 10.34 6.70
C LEU A 62 5.43 11.02 5.98
N SER A 63 6.52 11.29 6.72
CA SER A 63 7.74 11.84 6.14
C SER A 63 8.35 10.94 5.07
N LEU A 64 8.25 9.62 5.22
CA LEU A 64 8.78 8.66 4.24
C LEU A 64 7.97 8.65 2.94
N ILE A 65 6.63 8.70 3.02
CA ILE A 65 5.79 8.82 1.82
C ILE A 65 6.12 10.11 1.08
N ILE A 66 6.24 11.23 1.79
CA ILE A 66 6.58 12.53 1.19
C ILE A 66 7.96 12.47 0.55
N LEU A 67 8.95 11.89 1.23
CA LEU A 67 10.33 11.81 0.75
C LEU A 67 10.45 10.93 -0.52
N THR A 68 9.94 9.71 -0.47
CA THR A 68 9.97 8.77 -1.60
C THR A 68 9.21 9.29 -2.80
N SER A 69 8.02 9.88 -2.57
CA SER A 69 7.22 10.53 -3.61
C SER A 69 7.96 11.72 -4.22
N SER A 70 8.62 12.55 -3.40
CA SER A 70 9.38 13.71 -3.87
C SER A 70 10.57 13.28 -4.75
N PHE A 71 11.30 12.24 -4.37
CA PHE A 71 12.39 11.71 -5.19
C PHE A 71 11.90 11.25 -6.57
N CYS A 72 10.79 10.51 -6.60
CA CYS A 72 10.22 10.03 -7.85
C CYS A 72 9.66 11.18 -8.70
N PHE A 73 8.98 12.17 -8.11
CA PHE A 73 8.48 13.35 -8.79
C PHE A 73 9.61 14.15 -9.45
N VAL A 74 10.63 14.50 -8.66
CA VAL A 74 11.80 15.25 -9.16
C VAL A 74 12.55 14.47 -10.22
N SER A 75 12.74 13.16 -10.02
CA SER A 75 13.39 12.30 -11.02
C SER A 75 12.65 12.29 -12.35
N GLY A 76 11.31 12.23 -12.33
CA GLY A 76 10.50 12.33 -13.55
C GLY A 76 10.77 13.61 -14.32
N LEU A 77 10.77 14.76 -13.65
CA LEU A 77 11.06 16.05 -14.25
C LEU A 77 12.52 16.16 -14.77
N LEU A 78 13.48 15.60 -14.04
CA LEU A 78 14.90 15.59 -14.48
C LEU A 78 15.12 14.67 -15.66
N ILE A 79 14.43 13.52 -15.74
CA ILE A 79 14.48 12.60 -16.88
C ILE A 79 13.93 13.29 -18.13
N GLU A 80 12.82 14.01 -18.02
CA GLU A 80 12.25 14.78 -19.13
C GLU A 80 13.17 15.90 -19.58
N ARG A 81 13.74 16.70 -18.65
CA ARG A 81 14.73 17.75 -18.96
C ARG A 81 16.00 17.23 -19.61
N ALA A 82 16.34 15.97 -19.38
CA ALA A 82 17.48 15.30 -19.99
C ALA A 82 17.10 14.61 -21.32
N GLU A 83 15.99 14.99 -21.95
CA GLU A 83 15.60 14.44 -23.23
C GLU A 83 16.69 14.65 -24.28
N GLY A 84 16.95 13.62 -25.10
CA GLY A 84 18.08 13.58 -26.04
C GLY A 84 19.38 13.00 -25.44
N ASN A 85 19.55 12.95 -24.12
CA ASN A 85 20.73 12.34 -23.49
C ASN A 85 20.36 11.09 -22.70
N ARG A 86 20.32 9.94 -23.37
CA ARG A 86 19.93 8.64 -22.78
C ARG A 86 20.82 8.20 -21.62
N LYS A 87 22.13 8.53 -21.66
CA LYS A 87 23.07 8.22 -20.56
C LYS A 87 22.67 8.98 -19.29
N LYS A 88 22.39 10.28 -19.41
CA LYS A 88 21.97 11.12 -18.28
C LYS A 88 20.63 10.66 -17.71
N GLN A 89 19.64 10.35 -18.57
CA GLN A 89 18.35 9.79 -18.13
C GLN A 89 18.54 8.49 -17.35
N LYS A 90 19.40 7.58 -17.84
CA LYS A 90 19.68 6.31 -17.16
C LYS A 90 20.29 6.54 -15.77
N ILE A 91 21.26 7.45 -15.65
CA ILE A 91 21.90 7.77 -14.37
C ILE A 91 20.86 8.29 -13.36
N ILE A 92 20.03 9.26 -13.77
CA ILE A 92 18.99 9.84 -12.90
C ILE A 92 18.03 8.74 -12.41
N ASN A 93 17.52 7.92 -13.34
CA ASN A 93 16.60 6.84 -12.97
C ASN A 93 17.26 5.81 -12.04
N THR A 94 18.52 5.44 -12.30
CA THR A 94 19.27 4.48 -11.46
C THR A 94 19.47 5.04 -10.05
N ILE A 95 19.86 6.31 -9.90
CA ILE A 95 20.01 6.96 -8.60
C ILE A 95 18.67 6.98 -7.85
N ASN A 96 17.57 7.33 -8.53
CA ASN A 96 16.25 7.32 -7.92
C ASN A 96 15.85 5.91 -7.42
N ILE A 97 16.10 4.88 -8.23
CA ILE A 97 15.82 3.49 -7.84
C ILE A 97 16.66 3.10 -6.62
N LEU A 98 17.96 3.40 -6.63
CA LEU A 98 18.85 3.06 -5.51
C LEU A 98 18.45 3.77 -4.21
N LEU A 99 18.07 5.05 -4.27
CA LEU A 99 17.60 5.80 -3.11
C LEU A 99 16.31 5.20 -2.53
N ASN A 100 15.31 4.95 -3.37
CA ASN A 100 14.03 4.41 -2.90
C ASN A 100 14.14 2.95 -2.41
N ILE A 101 14.92 2.11 -3.10
CA ILE A 101 15.19 0.73 -2.64
C ILE A 101 16.06 0.74 -1.39
N GLY A 102 17.00 1.68 -1.27
CA GLY A 102 17.79 1.86 -0.06
C GLY A 102 16.93 2.18 1.15
N ILE A 103 16.01 3.16 1.02
CA ILE A 103 15.03 3.48 2.08
C ILE A 103 14.18 2.24 2.42
N LEU A 104 13.60 1.59 1.42
CA LEU A 104 12.80 0.38 1.62
C LEU A 104 13.62 -0.73 2.31
N GLY A 105 14.85 -0.94 1.87
CA GLY A 105 15.78 -1.94 2.43
C GLY A 105 16.08 -1.67 3.89
N THR A 106 16.38 -0.40 4.23
CA THR A 106 16.66 0.00 5.61
C THR A 106 15.46 -0.27 6.52
N PHE A 107 14.26 0.19 6.16
CA PHE A 107 13.10 0.02 7.04
C PHE A 107 12.56 -1.40 7.09
N LYS A 108 12.72 -2.19 6.04
CA LYS A 108 12.17 -3.54 5.95
C LYS A 108 13.12 -4.63 6.44
N TYR A 109 14.42 -4.46 6.24
CA TYR A 109 15.40 -5.52 6.44
C TYR A 109 16.50 -5.17 7.45
N PHE A 110 16.49 -3.98 8.05
CA PHE A 110 17.51 -3.56 9.00
C PHE A 110 17.64 -4.53 10.17
N ASP A 111 16.54 -4.85 10.85
CA ASP A 111 16.53 -5.73 12.01
C ASP A 111 17.00 -7.15 11.62
N PHE A 112 16.58 -7.64 10.44
CA PHE A 112 17.03 -8.94 9.93
C PHE A 112 18.56 -8.97 9.76
N PHE A 113 19.14 -7.98 9.11
CA PHE A 113 20.59 -7.94 8.90
C PHE A 113 21.34 -7.65 10.19
N SER A 114 20.87 -6.75 11.03
CA SER A 114 21.48 -6.43 12.32
C SER A 114 21.60 -7.67 13.20
N THR A 115 20.49 -8.38 13.41
CA THR A 115 20.46 -9.59 14.24
C THR A 115 21.34 -10.72 13.68
N ASN A 116 21.34 -10.92 12.35
CA ASN A 116 22.17 -11.95 11.74
C ASN A 116 23.66 -11.62 11.80
N ILE A 117 24.05 -10.35 11.61
CA ILE A 117 25.42 -9.88 11.73
C ILE A 117 25.89 -10.02 13.18
N GLU A 118 25.07 -9.61 14.16
CA GLU A 118 25.35 -9.78 15.58
C GLU A 118 25.60 -11.26 15.93
N THR A 119 24.71 -12.14 15.51
CA THR A 119 24.87 -13.59 15.71
C THR A 119 26.17 -14.13 15.08
N ALA A 120 26.50 -13.67 13.87
CA ALA A 120 27.74 -14.08 13.20
C ALA A 120 28.98 -13.57 13.92
N LEU A 121 28.99 -12.33 14.41
CA LEU A 121 30.11 -11.73 15.16
C LEU A 121 30.28 -12.39 16.51
N HIS A 122 29.20 -12.70 17.23
CA HIS A 122 29.27 -13.49 18.46
C HIS A 122 29.89 -14.87 18.23
N SER A 123 29.56 -15.53 17.13
CA SER A 123 30.16 -16.82 16.78
C SER A 123 31.68 -16.73 16.50
N LEU A 124 32.20 -15.57 16.14
CA LEU A 124 33.60 -15.26 15.90
C LEU A 124 34.32 -14.71 17.16
N GLY A 125 33.60 -14.60 18.30
CA GLY A 125 34.18 -14.13 19.58
C GLY A 125 34.23 -12.62 19.72
N PHE A 126 33.53 -11.88 18.85
CA PHE A 126 33.35 -10.42 18.99
C PHE A 126 32.07 -10.13 19.77
N GLU A 127 32.12 -9.22 20.73
CA GLU A 127 30.95 -8.67 21.41
C GLU A 127 30.69 -7.23 20.90
N PRO A 128 29.99 -7.07 19.77
CA PRO A 128 29.71 -5.74 19.27
C PRO A 128 28.60 -5.08 20.10
N ASP A 129 28.89 -3.90 20.58
CA ASP A 129 27.90 -3.03 21.24
C ASP A 129 27.05 -2.33 20.17
N TRP A 130 26.16 -3.11 19.49
CA TRP A 130 25.31 -2.59 18.44
C TRP A 130 24.08 -1.94 19.05
N ILE A 131 23.78 -0.73 18.60
CA ILE A 131 22.48 -0.11 18.85
C ILE A 131 21.45 -0.84 18.00
N THR A 132 20.71 -1.77 18.58
CA THR A 132 19.50 -2.34 17.97
C THR A 132 18.47 -1.22 17.90
N LEU A 133 18.35 -0.61 16.73
CA LEU A 133 17.25 0.30 16.45
C LEU A 133 16.01 -0.58 16.23
N ASP A 134 15.08 -0.58 17.17
CA ASP A 134 13.74 -1.15 16.96
C ASP A 134 13.01 -0.32 15.90
N ILE A 135 13.32 -0.59 14.64
CA ILE A 135 12.71 0.11 13.51
C ILE A 135 11.32 -0.48 13.27
N LEU A 136 10.29 0.24 13.68
CA LEU A 136 8.92 -0.10 13.32
C LEU A 136 8.75 -0.08 11.79
N LEU A 137 8.30 -1.20 11.22
CA LEU A 137 8.04 -1.30 9.79
C LEU A 137 6.81 -0.47 9.40
N PRO A 138 6.96 0.59 8.57
CA PRO A 138 5.81 1.37 8.12
C PRO A 138 4.86 0.52 7.26
N VAL A 139 3.57 0.54 7.60
CA VAL A 139 2.56 -0.16 6.79
C VAL A 139 2.52 0.45 5.39
N GLY A 140 2.46 -0.41 4.39
CA GLY A 140 2.38 0.01 2.98
C GLY A 140 3.68 0.55 2.37
N ILE A 141 4.83 0.60 3.10
CA ILE A 141 6.09 1.15 2.56
C ILE A 141 6.48 0.51 1.23
N SER A 142 6.31 -0.79 1.08
CA SER A 142 6.59 -1.49 -0.17
C SER A 142 5.65 -1.06 -1.29
N PHE A 143 4.35 -0.88 -0.98
CA PHE A 143 3.33 -0.53 -1.96
C PHE A 143 3.56 0.87 -2.54
N TYR A 144 3.63 1.91 -1.68
CA TYR A 144 3.80 3.26 -2.17
C TYR A 144 5.18 3.51 -2.80
N THR A 145 6.23 2.86 -2.29
CA THR A 145 7.57 2.96 -2.88
C THR A 145 7.61 2.36 -4.28
N LEU A 146 7.09 1.13 -4.46
CA LEU A 146 7.06 0.48 -5.78
C LEU A 146 6.13 1.21 -6.75
N GLN A 147 5.01 1.76 -6.27
CA GLN A 147 4.11 2.57 -7.08
C GLN A 147 4.79 3.87 -7.56
N ALA A 148 5.46 4.60 -6.66
CA ALA A 148 6.19 5.81 -7.01
C ALA A 148 7.37 5.49 -7.97
N LEU A 149 8.08 4.38 -7.76
CA LEU A 149 9.14 3.92 -8.66
C LEU A 149 8.59 3.55 -10.04
N SER A 150 7.40 2.91 -10.12
CA SER A 150 6.80 2.58 -11.41
C SER A 150 6.63 3.81 -12.29
N TYR A 151 6.25 4.96 -11.69
CA TYR A 151 6.14 6.21 -12.42
C TYR A 151 7.48 6.67 -13.02
N SER A 152 8.55 6.71 -12.24
CA SER A 152 9.85 7.18 -12.75
C SER A 152 10.41 6.25 -13.85
N ILE A 153 10.17 4.95 -13.71
CA ILE A 153 10.53 3.95 -14.72
C ILE A 153 9.69 4.13 -15.99
N ASP A 154 8.39 4.37 -15.88
CA ASP A 154 7.51 4.57 -17.03
C ASP A 154 7.84 5.88 -17.77
N VAL A 155 8.23 6.95 -17.06
CA VAL A 155 8.76 8.19 -17.67
C VAL A 155 10.08 7.90 -18.39
N TYR A 156 11.02 7.17 -17.76
CA TYR A 156 12.28 6.78 -18.38
C TYR A 156 12.07 5.92 -19.64
N GLN A 157 11.08 5.04 -19.63
CA GLN A 157 10.70 4.20 -20.78
C GLN A 157 9.87 4.94 -21.83
N LYS A 158 9.55 6.22 -21.61
CA LYS A 158 8.69 7.05 -22.47
C LYS A 158 7.27 6.51 -22.64
N LYS A 159 6.75 5.77 -21.66
CA LYS A 159 5.36 5.30 -21.64
C LYS A 159 4.39 6.39 -21.22
N ILE A 160 4.84 7.31 -20.37
CA ILE A 160 4.11 8.48 -19.91
C ILE A 160 5.04 9.70 -19.91
N SER A 161 4.46 10.89 -20.05
CA SER A 161 5.17 12.16 -19.84
C SER A 161 5.37 12.45 -18.36
N ALA A 162 6.37 13.25 -18.02
CA ALA A 162 6.57 13.66 -16.64
C ALA A 162 5.36 14.47 -16.13
N CYS A 163 5.02 14.23 -14.86
CA CYS A 163 3.96 14.96 -14.17
C CYS A 163 4.50 16.31 -13.72
N HIS A 164 3.84 17.42 -14.13
CA HIS A 164 4.20 18.78 -13.72
C HIS A 164 3.32 19.32 -12.58
N ASP A 165 2.23 18.62 -12.24
CA ASP A 165 1.35 18.99 -11.13
C ASP A 165 1.70 18.17 -9.89
N PRO A 166 2.36 18.77 -8.87
CA PRO A 166 2.73 18.05 -7.66
C PRO A 166 1.51 17.52 -6.91
N ILE A 167 0.39 18.28 -6.88
CA ILE A 167 -0.81 17.85 -6.15
C ILE A 167 -1.39 16.59 -6.78
N ALA A 168 -1.48 16.52 -8.11
CA ALA A 168 -1.93 15.33 -8.82
C ALA A 168 -1.00 14.13 -8.60
N PHE A 169 0.33 14.38 -8.57
CA PHE A 169 1.31 13.33 -8.32
C PHE A 169 1.23 12.76 -6.89
N PHE A 170 1.19 13.65 -5.90
CA PHE A 170 1.06 13.21 -4.51
C PHE A 170 -0.30 12.52 -4.26
N ALA A 171 -1.39 13.00 -4.88
CA ALA A 171 -2.68 12.31 -4.84
C ALA A 171 -2.62 10.91 -5.44
N PHE A 172 -1.88 10.72 -6.55
CA PHE A 172 -1.66 9.41 -7.16
C PHE A 172 -0.91 8.45 -6.23
N VAL A 173 0.19 8.89 -5.60
CA VAL A 173 1.01 8.00 -4.76
C VAL A 173 0.34 7.69 -3.43
N SER A 174 -0.30 8.70 -2.81
CA SER A 174 -0.85 8.58 -1.46
C SER A 174 -2.35 8.26 -1.40
N PHE A 175 -3.00 7.93 -2.51
CA PHE A 175 -4.45 7.69 -2.56
C PHE A 175 -4.89 6.67 -1.50
N PHE A 176 -5.56 7.13 -0.44
CA PHE A 176 -5.83 6.34 0.77
C PHE A 176 -6.57 5.02 0.53
N PRO A 177 -7.49 4.87 -0.46
CA PRO A 177 -8.14 3.59 -0.65
C PRO A 177 -7.18 2.47 -1.04
N GLN A 178 -6.09 2.78 -1.74
CA GLN A 178 -5.12 1.77 -2.18
C GLN A 178 -3.86 1.69 -1.31
N LEU A 179 -3.57 2.73 -0.51
CA LEU A 179 -2.27 2.94 0.14
C LEU A 179 -1.84 1.79 1.05
N VAL A 180 -2.78 1.16 1.75
CA VAL A 180 -2.48 0.11 2.74
C VAL A 180 -2.45 -1.28 2.13
N ALA A 181 -3.45 -1.66 1.37
CA ALA A 181 -3.60 -3.02 0.82
C ALA A 181 -4.46 -3.06 -0.46
N GLY A 182 -4.55 -1.95 -1.18
CA GLY A 182 -5.28 -1.88 -2.43
C GLY A 182 -4.60 -2.60 -3.59
N PRO A 183 -5.20 -2.59 -4.78
CA PRO A 183 -4.57 -3.10 -5.99
C PRO A 183 -3.25 -2.38 -6.27
N ILE A 184 -2.26 -3.11 -6.79
CA ILE A 184 -0.99 -2.52 -7.23
C ILE A 184 -1.25 -1.74 -8.52
N GLU A 185 -1.32 -0.42 -8.40
CA GLU A 185 -1.63 0.46 -9.52
C GLU A 185 -0.37 0.91 -10.27
N ARG A 186 -0.55 1.09 -11.58
CA ARG A 186 0.49 1.69 -12.44
C ARG A 186 0.21 3.17 -12.66
N ALA A 187 1.27 3.95 -12.77
CA ALA A 187 1.17 5.37 -13.07
C ALA A 187 0.41 5.63 -14.39
N THR A 188 0.56 4.75 -15.38
CA THR A 188 -0.14 4.82 -16.67
C THR A 188 -1.66 4.75 -16.57
N ASN A 189 -2.20 4.08 -15.53
CA ASN A 189 -3.64 3.93 -15.32
C ASN A 189 -4.21 4.99 -14.37
N LEU A 190 -3.60 5.17 -13.22
CA LEU A 190 -4.19 5.96 -12.16
C LEU A 190 -3.88 7.46 -12.27
N LEU A 191 -2.62 7.84 -12.59
CA LEU A 191 -2.23 9.26 -12.67
C LEU A 191 -3.07 10.09 -13.65
N PRO A 192 -3.44 9.60 -14.87
CA PRO A 192 -4.27 10.35 -15.80
C PRO A 192 -5.66 10.68 -15.25
N GLN A 193 -6.17 9.92 -14.28
CA GLN A 193 -7.49 10.16 -13.68
C GLN A 193 -7.47 11.38 -12.77
N PHE A 194 -6.32 11.78 -12.23
CA PHE A 194 -6.15 13.00 -11.44
C PHE A 194 -6.06 14.27 -12.29
N TYR A 195 -5.95 14.14 -13.60
CA TYR A 195 -6.04 15.28 -14.54
C TYR A 195 -7.45 15.49 -15.10
N LYS A 196 -8.33 14.50 -14.94
CA LYS A 196 -9.70 14.59 -15.48
C LYS A 196 -10.65 15.10 -14.41
N ARG A 197 -11.57 15.99 -14.82
CA ARG A 197 -12.67 16.41 -13.95
C ARG A 197 -13.54 15.20 -13.63
N ARG A 198 -13.84 15.02 -12.37
CA ARG A 198 -14.71 13.96 -11.88
C ARG A 198 -16.10 14.54 -11.62
N THR A 199 -17.11 13.79 -12.00
CA THR A 199 -18.51 14.10 -11.77
C THR A 199 -19.12 12.96 -10.95
N PHE A 200 -20.01 13.30 -10.04
CA PHE A 200 -20.69 12.29 -9.24
C PHE A 200 -21.60 11.43 -10.13
N ASP A 201 -21.41 10.12 -10.04
CA ASP A 201 -22.23 9.12 -10.72
C ASP A 201 -22.87 8.21 -9.67
N TYR A 202 -24.19 8.31 -9.54
CA TYR A 202 -24.96 7.55 -8.56
C TYR A 202 -24.87 6.03 -8.79
N SER A 203 -24.90 5.60 -10.05
CA SER A 203 -24.78 4.16 -10.39
C SER A 203 -23.43 3.60 -9.99
N LYS A 204 -22.34 4.32 -10.28
CA LYS A 204 -20.98 3.94 -9.86
C LYS A 204 -20.84 3.93 -8.33
N ALA A 205 -21.47 4.89 -7.65
CA ALA A 205 -21.43 4.95 -6.19
C ALA A 205 -22.14 3.75 -5.56
N ILE A 206 -23.33 3.38 -6.05
CA ILE A 206 -24.04 2.17 -5.57
C ILE A 206 -23.20 0.91 -5.83
N ASP A 207 -22.63 0.77 -7.03
CA ASP A 207 -21.79 -0.37 -7.37
C ASP A 207 -20.54 -0.42 -6.47
N GLY A 208 -19.95 0.75 -6.21
CA GLY A 208 -18.84 0.89 -5.25
C GLY A 208 -19.21 0.42 -3.85
N CYS A 209 -20.36 0.87 -3.31
CA CYS A 209 -20.86 0.42 -2.01
C CYS A 209 -21.09 -1.10 -1.97
N ARG A 210 -21.68 -1.68 -3.02
CA ARG A 210 -21.88 -3.14 -3.12
C ARG A 210 -20.56 -3.89 -3.14
N GLN A 211 -19.57 -3.39 -3.85
CA GLN A 211 -18.24 -3.99 -3.90
C GLN A 211 -17.51 -3.89 -2.55
N MET A 212 -17.62 -2.75 -1.85
CA MET A 212 -17.10 -2.62 -0.49
C MET A 212 -17.75 -3.65 0.44
N LEU A 213 -19.07 -3.78 0.40
CA LEU A 213 -19.81 -4.75 1.23
C LEU A 213 -19.35 -6.19 0.97
N TRP A 214 -19.12 -6.54 -0.29
CA TRP A 214 -18.57 -7.84 -0.66
C TRP A 214 -17.13 -8.02 -0.14
N GLY A 215 -16.32 -6.98 -0.20
CA GLY A 215 -14.98 -6.97 0.39
C GLY A 215 -14.99 -7.16 1.90
N PHE A 216 -15.87 -6.47 2.62
CA PHE A 216 -16.08 -6.66 4.06
C PHE A 216 -16.52 -8.09 4.40
N PHE A 217 -17.43 -8.66 3.62
CA PHE A 217 -17.84 -10.06 3.80
C PHE A 217 -16.63 -11.00 3.69
N LYS A 218 -15.80 -10.86 2.65
CA LYS A 218 -14.61 -11.69 2.48
C LYS A 218 -13.61 -11.51 3.63
N LYS A 219 -13.37 -10.27 4.07
CA LYS A 219 -12.43 -9.96 5.14
C LYS A 219 -12.93 -10.45 6.49
N MET A 220 -14.12 -10.01 6.91
CA MET A 220 -14.62 -10.22 8.28
C MET A 220 -15.24 -11.60 8.50
N ILE A 221 -15.92 -12.14 7.48
CA ILE A 221 -16.63 -13.42 7.62
C ILE A 221 -15.77 -14.61 7.20
N ILE A 222 -14.98 -14.47 6.15
CA ILE A 222 -14.16 -15.58 5.66
C ILE A 222 -12.76 -15.52 6.27
N ALA A 223 -12.00 -14.44 6.00
CA ALA A 223 -10.59 -14.40 6.35
C ALA A 223 -10.34 -14.38 7.86
N ASP A 224 -11.05 -13.54 8.61
CA ASP A 224 -10.83 -13.40 10.06
C ASP A 224 -11.26 -14.67 10.83
N ASN A 225 -12.33 -15.36 10.42
CA ASN A 225 -12.70 -16.64 11.01
C ASN A 225 -11.70 -17.76 10.67
N CYS A 226 -11.20 -17.80 9.42
CA CYS A 226 -10.13 -18.72 9.06
C CYS A 226 -8.86 -18.44 9.88
N ALA A 227 -8.51 -17.15 10.08
CA ALA A 227 -7.35 -16.75 10.86
C ALA A 227 -7.42 -17.26 12.30
N MET A 228 -8.57 -17.20 12.98
CA MET A 228 -8.74 -17.73 14.33
C MET A 228 -8.43 -19.22 14.39
N ALA A 229 -9.00 -20.01 13.49
CA ALA A 229 -8.76 -21.46 13.43
C ALA A 229 -7.30 -21.78 13.06
N VAL A 230 -6.72 -21.06 12.12
CA VAL A 230 -5.31 -21.20 11.69
C VAL A 230 -4.36 -20.93 12.86
N ASN A 231 -4.58 -19.83 13.60
CA ASN A 231 -3.75 -19.46 14.73
C ASN A 231 -3.82 -20.49 15.86
N GLU A 232 -4.97 -21.07 16.12
CA GLU A 232 -5.15 -22.16 17.11
C GLU A 232 -4.38 -23.42 16.70
N ILE A 233 -4.55 -23.86 15.43
CA ILE A 233 -3.88 -25.04 14.91
C ILE A 233 -2.36 -24.88 14.90
N TRP A 234 -1.85 -23.75 14.37
CA TRP A 234 -0.42 -23.52 14.25
C TRP A 234 0.24 -23.12 15.59
N GLY A 235 -0.51 -22.50 16.51
CA GLY A 235 -0.04 -22.19 17.85
C GLY A 235 0.30 -23.44 18.67
N SER A 236 -0.30 -24.58 18.34
CA SER A 236 -0.09 -25.87 19.00
C SER A 236 0.33 -26.99 18.04
N TYR A 237 0.99 -26.64 16.92
CA TYR A 237 1.30 -27.55 15.81
C TYR A 237 2.01 -28.85 16.23
N GLN A 238 2.85 -28.81 17.28
CA GLN A 238 3.59 -29.97 17.77
C GLN A 238 2.70 -31.06 18.35
N TYR A 239 1.48 -30.70 18.80
CA TYR A 239 0.50 -31.61 19.40
C TYR A 239 -0.65 -31.95 18.46
N GLN A 240 -0.64 -31.43 17.23
CA GLN A 240 -1.73 -31.62 16.27
C GLN A 240 -1.50 -32.87 15.40
N SER A 241 -2.61 -33.49 15.00
CA SER A 241 -2.57 -34.56 14.02
C SER A 241 -2.17 -34.06 12.63
N GLY A 242 -1.59 -34.90 11.79
CA GLY A 242 -1.26 -34.55 10.40
C GLY A 242 -2.48 -34.07 9.60
N PHE A 243 -3.67 -34.65 9.86
CA PHE A 243 -4.93 -34.21 9.24
C PHE A 243 -5.31 -32.79 9.68
N THR A 244 -5.17 -32.46 10.97
CA THR A 244 -5.44 -31.12 11.49
C THR A 244 -4.50 -30.08 10.89
N LEU A 245 -3.20 -30.41 10.72
CA LEU A 245 -2.22 -29.54 10.09
C LEU A 245 -2.56 -29.29 8.60
N LEU A 246 -3.02 -30.33 7.88
CA LEU A 246 -3.46 -30.21 6.51
C LEU A 246 -4.69 -29.30 6.39
N LEU A 247 -5.65 -29.44 7.31
CA LEU A 247 -6.82 -28.56 7.41
C LEU A 247 -6.38 -27.12 7.71
N GLY A 248 -5.42 -26.92 8.61
CA GLY A 248 -4.81 -25.63 8.89
C GLY A 248 -4.21 -24.97 7.65
N GLY A 249 -3.49 -25.73 6.83
CA GLY A 249 -2.95 -25.25 5.55
C GLY A 249 -4.03 -24.85 4.55
N LEU A 250 -5.12 -25.63 4.47
CA LEU A 250 -6.27 -25.30 3.63
C LEU A 250 -6.95 -24.00 4.08
N LEU A 251 -7.24 -23.87 5.39
CA LEU A 251 -7.85 -22.68 5.97
C LEU A 251 -6.95 -21.44 5.78
N PHE A 252 -5.62 -21.60 5.89
CA PHE A 252 -4.66 -20.53 5.65
C PHE A 252 -4.72 -20.04 4.19
N THR A 253 -4.95 -20.95 3.24
CA THR A 253 -5.16 -20.60 1.82
C THR A 253 -6.39 -19.69 1.64
N PHE A 254 -7.51 -20.03 2.30
CA PHE A 254 -8.71 -19.19 2.29
C PHE A 254 -8.51 -17.87 3.03
N GLN A 255 -7.79 -17.89 4.15
CA GLN A 255 -7.45 -16.68 4.91
C GLN A 255 -6.69 -15.68 4.05
N ILE A 256 -5.57 -16.09 3.42
CA ILE A 256 -4.75 -15.20 2.56
C ILE A 256 -5.59 -14.61 1.43
N TYR A 257 -6.35 -15.45 0.74
CA TYR A 257 -7.17 -14.98 -0.37
C TYR A 257 -8.30 -14.04 0.09
N GLY A 258 -9.03 -14.42 1.14
CA GLY A 258 -10.12 -13.62 1.68
C GLY A 258 -9.64 -12.27 2.21
N ASP A 259 -8.49 -12.26 2.88
CA ASP A 259 -7.87 -11.06 3.43
C ASP A 259 -7.46 -10.09 2.31
N PHE A 260 -6.60 -10.52 1.40
CA PHE A 260 -6.07 -9.64 0.36
C PHE A 260 -7.11 -9.27 -0.71
N SER A 261 -7.94 -10.21 -1.16
CA SER A 261 -9.01 -9.90 -2.12
C SER A 261 -10.13 -9.05 -1.49
N GLY A 262 -10.41 -9.24 -0.20
CA GLY A 262 -11.36 -8.42 0.55
C GLY A 262 -10.91 -6.96 0.63
N TYR A 263 -9.68 -6.72 1.04
CA TYR A 263 -9.09 -5.36 1.04
C TYR A 263 -9.09 -4.73 -0.36
N SER A 264 -8.73 -5.50 -1.39
CA SER A 264 -8.74 -5.00 -2.77
C SER A 264 -10.14 -4.57 -3.22
N ASP A 265 -11.17 -5.34 -2.88
CA ASP A 265 -12.56 -4.98 -3.23
C ASP A 265 -13.05 -3.75 -2.45
N ILE A 266 -12.71 -3.63 -1.17
CA ILE A 266 -13.02 -2.43 -0.39
C ILE A 266 -12.34 -1.20 -1.01
N ALA A 267 -11.06 -1.32 -1.38
CA ALA A 267 -10.30 -0.24 -2.01
C ALA A 267 -10.90 0.20 -3.35
N ILE A 268 -11.25 -0.76 -4.22
CA ILE A 268 -11.86 -0.49 -5.53
C ILE A 268 -13.23 0.17 -5.34
N GLY A 269 -14.06 -0.38 -4.44
CA GLY A 269 -15.38 0.17 -4.16
C GLY A 269 -15.30 1.59 -3.58
N CYS A 270 -14.38 1.81 -2.64
CA CYS A 270 -14.11 3.12 -2.08
C CYS A 270 -13.64 4.13 -3.14
N ALA A 271 -12.70 3.75 -4.02
CA ALA A 271 -12.23 4.61 -5.10
C ALA A 271 -13.35 5.04 -6.06
N ARG A 272 -14.28 4.12 -6.36
CA ARG A 272 -15.46 4.43 -7.20
C ARG A 272 -16.37 5.50 -6.59
N LEU A 273 -16.47 5.60 -5.27
CA LEU A 273 -17.19 6.68 -4.60
C LEU A 273 -16.60 8.05 -4.91
N PHE A 274 -15.32 8.12 -5.21
CA PHE A 274 -14.61 9.36 -5.58
C PHE A 274 -14.46 9.54 -7.10
N GLY A 275 -15.11 8.68 -7.90
CA GLY A 275 -15.04 8.72 -9.35
C GLY A 275 -13.69 8.29 -9.92
N ILE A 276 -12.94 7.46 -9.18
CA ILE A 276 -11.64 6.92 -9.57
C ILE A 276 -11.79 5.41 -9.75
N ASP A 277 -11.30 4.89 -10.87
CA ASP A 277 -11.35 3.48 -11.20
C ASP A 277 -9.96 2.84 -10.96
N LEU A 278 -9.88 1.94 -9.99
CA LEU A 278 -8.69 1.13 -9.72
C LEU A 278 -8.73 -0.17 -10.53
N MET A 279 -7.54 -0.72 -10.83
CA MET A 279 -7.40 -1.99 -11.53
C MET A 279 -7.93 -3.15 -10.68
N LYS A 280 -8.52 -4.15 -11.33
CA LYS A 280 -8.93 -5.38 -10.68
C LYS A 280 -7.68 -6.23 -10.40
N ASN A 281 -7.43 -6.54 -9.12
CA ASN A 281 -6.24 -7.28 -8.70
C ASN A 281 -6.46 -8.82 -8.75
N PHE A 282 -7.66 -9.29 -8.42
CA PHE A 282 -7.98 -10.71 -8.33
C PHE A 282 -9.02 -11.12 -9.36
N ASN A 283 -8.73 -12.16 -10.13
CA ASN A 283 -9.65 -12.77 -11.07
C ASN A 283 -9.62 -14.30 -10.90
N TYR A 284 -10.20 -14.78 -9.78
CA TYR A 284 -10.31 -16.20 -9.43
C TYR A 284 -8.96 -16.95 -9.51
N PRO A 285 -7.92 -16.54 -8.74
CA PRO A 285 -6.55 -17.07 -8.88
C PRO A 285 -6.47 -18.60 -8.68
N TYR A 286 -7.29 -19.17 -7.80
CA TYR A 286 -7.29 -20.63 -7.56
C TYR A 286 -7.93 -21.45 -8.66
N PHE A 287 -8.59 -20.83 -9.63
CA PHE A 287 -9.13 -21.47 -10.83
C PHE A 287 -8.30 -21.16 -12.08
N SER A 288 -7.16 -20.48 -11.92
CA SER A 288 -6.24 -20.23 -13.02
C SER A 288 -5.62 -21.55 -13.51
N ARG A 289 -5.51 -21.71 -14.83
CA ARG A 289 -4.87 -22.89 -15.44
C ARG A 289 -3.35 -22.76 -15.51
N ASP A 290 -2.86 -21.54 -15.61
CA ASP A 290 -1.45 -21.19 -15.75
C ASP A 290 -1.08 -20.10 -14.75
N ILE A 291 0.21 -19.99 -14.45
CA ILE A 291 0.78 -18.99 -13.54
C ILE A 291 0.98 -17.65 -14.28
#